data_bf3a338c87aad4564326bb52cdc89c6f
#
_entry.id   bf3a338c87aad4564326bb52cdc89c6f
#
_cell.length_a   1.000
_cell.length_b   1.000
_cell.length_c   1.000
_cell.angle_alpha   90.00
_cell.angle_beta   90.00
_cell.angle_gamma   90.00
#
_symmetry.space_group_name_H-M   'P 1'
#
loop_
_entity.id
_entity.type
_entity.pdbx_description
1 polymer ?
#
loop_
_entity_poly.entity_id
_entity_poly.type
_entity_poly.pdbx_seq_one_letter_code
_entity_poly.pdbx_strand_id
1 'polypeptide(L)' 'MNSINRMTLYKLIWCRIRFWQNMQDISDQELADSLQVAKRTLKDYDRNAKNITLEKLDHFLSVNSLKLKDLSYYSHSNPR' A
#
# COMPACT_ATOMS: atom_id res chain seq x y z
N MET A 1 -8.93 14.35 20.76
CA MET A 1 -8.84 14.24 20.22
C MET A 1 -8.49 13.60 19.42
N ASN A 2 -8.28 13.36 19.23
CA ASN A 2 -8.01 12.91 18.54
C ASN A 2 -8.29 11.96 17.74
N SER A 3 -8.72 11.22 18.04
CA SER A 3 -9.33 10.14 17.32
C SER A 3 -9.71 10.51 15.92
N ILE A 4 -9.89 11.71 15.67
CA ILE A 4 -10.22 12.15 14.33
C ILE A 4 -9.14 11.79 13.35
N ASN A 5 -7.97 11.48 13.83
CA ASN A 5 -6.88 11.13 12.95
C ASN A 5 -6.64 9.64 12.89
N ARG A 6 -7.57 8.87 13.44
CA ARG A 6 -7.39 7.44 13.34
C ARG A 6 -7.51 7.01 11.90
N MET A 7 -6.57 6.20 11.52
CA MET A 7 -6.53 5.65 10.19
C MET A 7 -6.79 4.16 10.30
N THR A 8 -7.66 3.64 9.46
CA THR A 8 -7.87 2.19 9.47
C THR A 8 -6.61 1.49 9.03
N LEU A 9 -6.48 0.23 9.43
CA LEU A 9 -5.31 -0.54 9.09
C LEU A 9 -5.14 -0.64 7.57
N TYR A 10 -6.22 -0.94 6.86
CA TYR A 10 -6.09 -1.10 5.42
C TYR A 10 -5.72 0.20 4.73
N LYS A 11 -6.19 1.33 5.23
CA LYS A 11 -5.81 2.61 4.65
C LYS A 11 -4.35 2.90 4.93
N LEU A 12 -3.90 2.60 6.14
CA LEU A 12 -2.50 2.82 6.49
C LEU A 12 -1.59 1.97 5.60
N ILE A 13 -1.93 0.70 5.43
CA ILE A 13 -1.14 -0.18 4.59
C ILE A 13 -1.11 0.33 3.16
N TRP A 14 -2.27 0.76 2.65
CA TRP A 14 -2.33 1.24 1.28
C TRP A 14 -1.48 2.48 1.08
N CYS A 15 -1.52 3.41 2.03
CA CYS A 15 -0.71 4.61 1.94
C CYS A 15 0.77 4.27 1.91
N ARG A 16 1.17 3.28 2.69
CA ARG A 16 2.57 2.88 2.72
C ARG A 16 2.98 2.19 1.43
N ILE A 17 2.08 1.41 0.84
CA ILE A 17 2.35 0.78 -0.45
C ILE A 17 2.55 1.85 -1.51
N ARG A 18 1.67 2.86 -1.55
CA ARG A 18 1.81 3.93 -2.51
C ARG A 18 3.09 4.72 -2.30
N PHE A 19 3.45 4.97 -1.05
CA PHE A 19 4.68 5.68 -0.75
C PHE A 19 5.89 4.85 -1.22
N TRP A 20 5.87 3.55 -0.93
CA TRP A 20 6.93 2.66 -1.41
C TRP A 20 7.03 2.68 -2.93
N GLN A 21 5.87 2.61 -3.60
CA GLN A 21 5.83 2.66 -5.05
C GLN A 21 6.51 3.92 -5.57
N ASN A 22 6.20 5.04 -4.94
CA ASN A 22 6.74 6.31 -5.35
C ASN A 22 8.25 6.36 -5.14
N MET A 23 8.70 5.85 -4.01
CA MET A 23 10.13 5.85 -3.70
C MET A 23 10.92 4.93 -4.63
N GLN A 24 10.29 3.85 -5.08
CA GLN A 24 10.94 2.90 -5.97
C GLN A 24 10.76 3.23 -7.43
N ASP A 25 10.03 4.28 -7.72
CA ASP A 25 9.78 4.71 -9.09
C ASP A 25 9.12 3.62 -9.93
N ILE A 26 8.14 2.95 -9.34
CA ILE A 26 7.43 1.85 -9.98
C ILE A 26 6.13 2.38 -10.56
N SER A 27 5.81 1.93 -11.79
CA SER A 27 4.60 2.40 -12.45
C SER A 27 3.34 1.78 -11.84
N ASP A 28 2.21 2.40 -12.12
CA ASP A 28 0.93 1.86 -11.67
C ASP A 28 0.69 0.47 -12.24
N GLN A 29 1.08 0.24 -13.49
CA GLN A 29 0.88 -1.07 -14.09
C GLN A 29 1.70 -2.13 -13.34
N GLU A 30 2.93 -1.82 -13.02
CA GLU A 30 3.78 -2.76 -12.28
C GLU A 30 3.23 -3.03 -10.90
N LEU A 31 2.74 -1.99 -10.23
CA LEU A 31 2.14 -2.17 -8.91
C LEU A 31 0.89 -3.05 -9.02
N ALA A 32 0.03 -2.76 -9.98
CA ALA A 32 -1.19 -3.54 -10.16
C ALA A 32 -0.88 -5.01 -10.43
N ASP A 33 0.13 -5.26 -11.25
CA ASP A 33 0.56 -6.64 -11.55
C ASP A 33 1.02 -7.35 -10.28
N SER A 34 1.76 -6.67 -9.42
CA SER A 34 2.24 -7.31 -8.20
C SER A 34 1.13 -7.55 -7.18
N LEU A 35 0.02 -6.83 -7.32
CA LEU A 35 -1.16 -7.06 -6.50
C LEU A 35 -2.17 -7.97 -7.16
N GLN A 36 -1.92 -8.34 -8.42
CA GLN A 36 -2.84 -9.19 -9.20
C GLN A 36 -4.22 -8.54 -9.36
N VAL A 37 -4.22 -7.25 -9.64
CA VAL A 37 -5.46 -6.52 -9.88
C VAL A 37 -5.32 -5.70 -11.15
N ALA A 38 -6.45 -5.21 -11.64
CA ALA A 38 -6.45 -4.31 -12.77
C ALA A 38 -5.89 -2.96 -12.34
N LYS A 39 -5.27 -2.26 -13.26
CA LYS A 39 -4.67 -0.97 -12.94
C LYS A 39 -5.70 0.00 -12.35
N ARG A 40 -6.92 -0.01 -12.86
CA ARG A 40 -7.95 0.90 -12.35
C ARG A 40 -8.32 0.59 -10.92
N THR A 41 -8.09 -0.64 -10.46
CA THR A 41 -8.38 -1.01 -9.09
C THR A 41 -7.53 -0.21 -8.11
N LEU A 42 -6.35 0.23 -8.53
CA LEU A 42 -5.51 1.07 -7.68
C LEU A 42 -6.23 2.36 -7.31
N LYS A 43 -6.97 2.93 -8.24
CA LYS A 43 -7.71 4.14 -7.96
C LYS A 43 -8.86 3.90 -7.00
N ASP A 44 -9.46 2.71 -7.08
CA ASP A 44 -10.47 2.33 -6.13
C ASP A 44 -9.89 2.25 -4.73
N TYR A 45 -8.69 1.66 -4.62
CA TYR A 45 -8.00 1.57 -3.33
C TYR A 45 -7.61 2.97 -2.81
N ASP A 46 -7.27 3.88 -3.71
CA ASP A 46 -6.96 5.24 -3.29
C ASP A 46 -8.14 5.90 -2.58
N ARG A 47 -9.36 5.56 -3.02
CA ARG A 47 -10.55 6.10 -2.39
C ARG A 47 -10.93 5.32 -1.15
N ASN A 48 -10.78 4.01 -1.21
CA ASN A 48 -11.15 3.16 -0.09
C ASN A 48 -10.47 1.80 -0.26
N ALA A 49 -9.53 1.52 0.59
CA ALA A 49 -8.72 0.30 0.48
C ALA A 49 -9.30 -0.88 1.24
N LYS A 50 -10.53 -0.77 1.73
CA LYS A 50 -11.07 -1.84 2.57
C LYS A 50 -11.22 -3.17 1.85
N ASN A 51 -11.25 -3.15 0.52
CA ASN A 51 -11.42 -4.39 -0.23
C ASN A 51 -10.11 -5.07 -0.60
N ILE A 52 -9.00 -4.52 -0.18
CA ILE A 52 -7.72 -5.19 -0.42
C ILE A 52 -7.70 -6.43 0.47
N THR A 53 -7.29 -7.56 -0.09
CA THR A 53 -7.28 -8.80 0.67
C THR A 53 -5.89 -9.13 1.16
N LEU A 54 -5.82 -9.96 2.20
CA LEU A 54 -4.53 -10.41 2.69
C LEU A 54 -3.80 -11.21 1.62
N GLU A 55 -4.54 -11.94 0.80
CA GLU A 55 -3.93 -12.73 -0.28
C GLU A 55 -3.21 -11.82 -1.26
N LYS A 56 -3.84 -10.73 -1.66
CA LYS A 56 -3.20 -9.80 -2.59
C LYS A 56 -2.02 -9.11 -1.96
N LEU A 57 -2.16 -8.75 -0.69
CA LEU A 57 -1.06 -8.13 0.02
C LEU A 57 0.11 -9.07 0.14
N ASP A 58 -0.16 -10.34 0.46
CA ASP A 58 0.88 -11.35 0.57
C ASP A 58 1.61 -11.52 -0.76
N HIS A 59 0.87 -11.57 -1.86
CA HIS A 59 1.49 -11.70 -3.17
C HIS A 59 2.37 -10.51 -3.48
N PHE A 60 1.86 -9.31 -3.18
CA PHE A 60 2.63 -8.10 -3.40
C PHE A 60 3.96 -8.14 -2.63
N LEU A 61 3.91 -8.51 -1.37
CA LEU A 61 5.12 -8.57 -0.55
C LEU A 61 6.08 -9.61 -1.10
N SER A 62 5.55 -10.76 -1.49
CA SER A 62 6.37 -11.86 -1.99
C SER A 62 7.09 -11.48 -3.27
N VAL A 63 6.36 -10.93 -4.24
CA VAL A 63 6.94 -10.60 -5.53
C VAL A 63 8.01 -9.51 -5.42
N ASN A 64 7.85 -8.64 -4.44
CA ASN A 64 8.76 -7.52 -4.28
C ASN A 64 9.82 -7.77 -3.21
N SER A 65 9.87 -9.01 -2.70
CA SER A 65 10.85 -9.41 -1.68
C SER A 65 10.77 -8.52 -0.44
N LEU A 66 9.56 -8.17 -0.06
CA LEU A 66 9.30 -7.34 1.10
C LEU A 66 8.66 -8.15 2.21
N LYS A 67 8.90 -7.71 3.42
CA LYS A 67 8.16 -8.18 4.57
C LYS A 67 7.23 -7.08 5.03
N LEU A 68 6.19 -7.46 5.76
CA LEU A 68 5.24 -6.45 6.21
C LEU A 68 5.93 -5.34 6.99
N LYS A 69 6.92 -5.69 7.81
CA LYS A 69 7.62 -4.68 8.59
C LYS A 69 8.38 -3.68 7.72
N ASP A 70 8.74 -4.09 6.51
CA ASP A 70 9.48 -3.18 5.64
C ASP A 70 8.64 -1.99 5.23
N LEU A 71 7.34 -2.16 5.19
CA LEU A 71 6.45 -1.06 4.84
C LEU A 71 6.47 0.05 5.88
N SER A 72 6.87 -0.26 7.11
CA SER A 72 6.90 0.77 8.14
C SER A 72 7.93 1.85 7.86
N TYR A 73 8.91 1.56 7.01
CA TYR A 73 9.89 2.56 6.61
C TYR A 73 9.31 3.57 5.62
N TYR A 74 8.18 3.23 5.01
CA TYR A 74 7.59 4.06 3.98
C TYR A 74 6.41 4.82 4.54
N SER A 75 6.68 5.56 5.61
CA SER A 75 5.67 6.39 6.25
C SER A 75 6.07 7.84 6.11
N HIS A 76 5.21 8.62 5.48
CA HIS A 76 5.50 10.02 5.26
C HIS A 76 5.51 10.81 6.56
N SER A 77 4.97 10.24 7.61
CA SER A 77 4.94 10.95 8.88
C SER A 77 6.23 10.82 9.66
N ASN A 78 7.17 10.06 9.15
CA ASN A 78 8.40 9.84 9.83
C ASN A 78 9.29 11.05 9.65
N PRO A 79 9.65 11.68 10.66
CA PRO A 79 10.54 12.80 10.51
C PRO A 79 11.94 12.33 10.63
N ARG A 80 12.29 12.12 10.88
CA ARG A 80 13.28 11.86 11.35
C ARG A 80 13.63 11.89 11.63
#